data_23871278fcd4bd5cedf4b2228f26cd73
#
_entry.id   23871278fcd4bd5cedf4b2228f26cd73
#
_cell.length_a   1.000
_cell.length_b   1.000
_cell.length_c   1.000
_cell.angle_alpha   90.00
_cell.angle_beta   90.00
_cell.angle_gamma   90.00
#
_symmetry.space_group_name_H-M   'P 1'
#
loop_
_entity.id
_entity.type
_entity.pdbx_description
1 polymer ?
#
loop_
_entity_poly.entity_id
_entity_poly.type
_entity_poly.pdbx_seq_one_letter_code
_entity_poly.pdbx_strand_id
1 'polypeptide(L)'
;FTDIADFVIMDEDGSVSIPVEGGTRMTENLVGAHFPEYDGFLVLSHFKGHAIAGFGGAIKNISIGMASQEGKCLIHTDGASHTSPWGGAQDPFLECMAEAGKSVQDSLNGNILYINVLNRLSVDCDCDSSPAEPDMHDIGILASTDPVAIDQASVDLIYEAEDGASLVERMESRNAEHVLQHGEEIGLGNRSYDLVSID
;
A
#
# COMPACT_ATOMS: atom_id res chain seq x y z
N PHE A 1 8.68 -20.57 -9.51
CA PHE A 1 9.51 -19.38 -9.25
C PHE A 1 10.89 -19.77 -8.72
N THR A 2 11.00 -20.68 -7.77
CA THR A 2 12.28 -21.11 -7.15
C THR A 2 13.32 -21.67 -8.12
N ASP A 3 12.95 -22.04 -9.34
CA ASP A 3 13.87 -22.48 -10.38
C ASP A 3 14.58 -21.32 -11.10
N ILE A 4 14.09 -20.08 -10.92
CA ILE A 4 14.57 -18.89 -11.66
C ILE A 4 14.90 -17.71 -10.75
N ALA A 5 14.51 -17.74 -9.49
CA ALA A 5 14.74 -16.67 -8.51
C ALA A 5 14.80 -17.24 -7.10
N ASP A 6 15.60 -16.61 -6.25
CA ASP A 6 15.59 -16.89 -4.82
C ASP A 6 14.29 -16.39 -4.19
N PHE A 7 13.82 -17.10 -3.17
CA PHE A 7 12.64 -16.73 -2.41
C PHE A 7 13.07 -16.33 -0.99
N VAL A 8 12.70 -15.13 -0.60
CA VAL A 8 13.04 -14.56 0.72
C VAL A 8 11.77 -14.04 1.37
N ILE A 9 11.58 -14.32 2.66
CA ILE A 9 10.58 -13.68 3.49
C ILE A 9 11.24 -12.47 4.13
N MET A 10 10.80 -11.27 3.76
CA MET A 10 11.46 -10.00 4.09
C MET A 10 11.73 -9.82 5.59
N ASP A 11 10.83 -10.30 6.45
CA ASP A 11 10.87 -10.12 7.91
C ASP A 11 11.11 -11.42 8.71
N GLU A 12 11.60 -12.51 8.08
CA GLU A 12 11.84 -13.78 8.79
C GLU A 12 12.96 -13.69 9.83
N ASP A 13 13.97 -12.84 9.61
CA ASP A 13 15.09 -12.61 10.52
C ASP A 13 14.93 -11.35 11.40
N GLY A 14 13.70 -10.82 11.50
CA GLY A 14 13.40 -9.68 12.34
C GLY A 14 13.25 -8.37 11.58
N SER A 15 13.70 -7.26 12.19
CA SER A 15 13.49 -5.92 11.68
C SER A 15 14.73 -5.05 11.67
N VAL A 16 14.75 -4.08 10.77
CA VAL A 16 15.68 -2.97 10.75
C VAL A 16 14.91 -1.66 10.71
N SER A 17 15.41 -0.64 11.41
CA SER A 17 14.81 0.70 11.41
C SER A 17 15.36 1.53 10.24
N ILE A 18 14.45 2.19 9.52
CA ILE A 18 14.77 3.22 8.52
C ILE A 18 14.10 4.53 8.91
N PRO A 19 14.70 5.71 8.62
CA PRO A 19 14.15 7.01 9.00
C PRO A 19 12.89 7.32 8.19
N VAL A 20 11.95 8.08 8.80
CA VAL A 20 10.81 8.71 8.15
C VAL A 20 11.06 10.20 8.07
N GLU A 21 11.66 10.65 6.96
CA GLU A 21 12.00 12.06 6.77
C GLU A 21 10.74 12.91 6.53
N GLY A 22 10.52 13.90 7.37
CA GLY A 22 9.36 14.78 7.29
C GLY A 22 8.05 14.16 7.76
N GLY A 23 8.08 13.01 8.40
CA GLY A 23 6.90 12.39 9.01
C GLY A 23 6.30 13.25 10.11
N THR A 24 4.98 13.22 10.24
CA THR A 24 4.21 13.92 11.28
C THR A 24 3.75 12.97 12.37
N ARG A 25 3.67 11.68 12.08
CA ARG A 25 3.27 10.58 12.97
C ARG A 25 4.44 9.71 13.36
N MET A 26 5.28 9.39 12.38
CA MET A 26 6.39 8.45 12.53
C MET A 26 7.74 9.16 12.36
N THR A 27 8.73 8.78 13.15
CA THR A 27 10.13 9.22 12.98
C THR A 27 10.99 8.12 12.40
N GLU A 28 10.55 6.88 12.53
CA GLU A 28 11.19 5.67 11.99
C GLU A 28 10.15 4.64 11.56
N ASN A 29 10.51 3.80 10.61
CA ASN A 29 9.73 2.66 10.16
C ASN A 29 10.54 1.38 10.37
N LEU A 30 9.94 0.35 10.96
CA LEU A 30 10.56 -0.95 11.16
C LEU A 30 10.20 -1.86 9.97
N VAL A 31 11.12 -1.96 9.02
CA VAL A 31 11.01 -2.86 7.86
C VAL A 31 11.63 -4.22 8.13
N GLY A 32 11.36 -5.21 7.29
CA GLY A 32 11.98 -6.53 7.41
C GLY A 32 13.51 -6.47 7.33
N ALA A 33 14.19 -7.36 8.05
CA ALA A 33 15.65 -7.36 8.19
C ALA A 33 16.39 -7.48 6.85
N HIS A 34 15.79 -8.14 5.86
CA HIS A 34 16.37 -8.30 4.52
C HIS A 34 16.20 -7.08 3.60
N PHE A 35 15.40 -6.07 3.99
CA PHE A 35 15.17 -4.89 3.15
C PHE A 35 16.46 -4.19 2.68
N PRO A 36 17.52 -3.99 3.51
CA PRO A 36 18.74 -3.32 3.07
C PRO A 36 19.60 -4.09 2.06
N GLU A 37 19.25 -5.33 1.75
CA GLU A 37 19.97 -6.17 0.78
C GLU A 37 19.59 -5.82 -0.68
N TYR A 38 18.57 -4.96 -0.87
CA TYR A 38 18.02 -4.63 -2.19
C TYR A 38 18.26 -3.17 -2.57
N ASP A 39 18.60 -2.95 -3.83
CA ASP A 39 18.82 -1.61 -4.40
C ASP A 39 17.58 -1.03 -5.08
N GLY A 40 16.51 -1.81 -5.23
CA GLY A 40 15.25 -1.41 -5.84
C GLY A 40 14.24 -2.54 -5.89
N PHE A 41 12.99 -2.21 -6.20
CA PHE A 41 11.88 -3.17 -6.24
C PHE A 41 11.01 -3.03 -7.48
N LEU A 42 10.51 -4.16 -7.96
CA LEU A 42 9.31 -4.24 -8.76
C LEU A 42 8.15 -4.66 -7.83
N VAL A 43 7.26 -3.72 -7.56
CA VAL A 43 6.13 -3.92 -6.64
C VAL A 43 4.90 -4.33 -7.44
N LEU A 44 4.46 -5.57 -7.28
CA LEU A 44 3.28 -6.12 -7.93
C LEU A 44 2.14 -6.16 -6.91
N SER A 45 1.12 -5.34 -7.12
CA SER A 45 -0.03 -5.25 -6.23
C SER A 45 -1.29 -5.75 -6.93
N HIS A 46 -1.98 -6.72 -6.33
CA HIS A 46 -3.37 -6.98 -6.66
C HIS A 46 -4.20 -5.88 -6.00
N PHE A 47 -4.78 -4.98 -6.81
CA PHE A 47 -5.64 -3.92 -6.29
C PHE A 47 -7.00 -4.48 -5.88
N LYS A 48 -7.50 -4.16 -4.68
CA LYS A 48 -8.77 -4.64 -4.13
C LYS A 48 -9.20 -3.84 -2.93
N GLY A 49 -10.42 -4.10 -2.45
CA GLY A 49 -10.90 -3.59 -1.17
C GLY A 49 -10.09 -4.10 0.02
N HIS A 50 -10.20 -3.40 1.14
CA HIS A 50 -9.55 -3.80 2.40
C HIS A 50 -10.38 -3.37 3.61
N ALA A 51 -10.56 -4.27 4.56
CA ALA A 51 -11.42 -4.07 5.71
C ALA A 51 -11.05 -2.88 6.61
N ILE A 52 -9.76 -2.52 6.69
CA ILE A 52 -9.27 -1.42 7.53
C ILE A 52 -8.84 -0.22 6.66
N ALA A 53 -8.02 -0.42 5.64
CA ALA A 53 -7.48 0.67 4.82
C ALA A 53 -8.46 1.18 3.74
N GLY A 54 -9.60 0.51 3.52
CA GLY A 54 -10.52 0.81 2.43
C GLY A 54 -10.13 0.16 1.12
N PHE A 55 -8.89 0.31 0.68
CA PHE A 55 -8.29 -0.43 -0.43
C PHE A 55 -6.86 -0.89 -0.13
N GLY A 56 -6.33 -1.76 -0.96
CA GLY A 56 -4.94 -2.18 -0.97
C GLY A 56 -4.37 -2.06 -2.38
N GLY A 57 -3.34 -1.24 -2.53
CA GLY A 57 -2.62 -0.98 -3.77
C GLY A 57 -1.12 -0.84 -3.52
N ALA A 58 -0.45 0.00 -4.30
CA ALA A 58 0.99 0.23 -4.24
C ALA A 58 1.45 0.76 -2.87
N ILE A 59 0.78 1.79 -2.33
CA ILE A 59 1.15 2.39 -1.03
C ILE A 59 1.06 1.37 0.08
N LYS A 60 -0.04 0.60 0.15
CA LYS A 60 -0.18 -0.45 1.18
C LYS A 60 0.88 -1.53 1.04
N ASN A 61 1.25 -1.89 -0.18
CA ASN A 61 2.26 -2.92 -0.43
C ASN A 61 3.65 -2.49 0.03
N ILE A 62 4.08 -1.26 -0.27
CA ILE A 62 5.38 -0.76 0.17
C ILE A 62 5.42 -0.37 1.66
N SER A 63 4.29 -0.07 2.29
CA SER A 63 4.21 0.21 3.72
C SER A 63 4.04 -1.07 4.54
N ILE A 64 2.84 -1.63 4.57
CA ILE A 64 2.53 -2.82 5.37
C ILE A 64 3.27 -4.07 4.84
N GLY A 65 3.44 -4.18 3.50
CA GLY A 65 4.12 -5.33 2.91
C GLY A 65 5.62 -5.38 3.22
N MET A 66 6.29 -4.23 3.31
CA MET A 66 7.73 -4.14 3.63
C MET A 66 7.99 -4.07 5.15
N ALA A 67 6.99 -3.69 5.95
CA ALA A 67 7.14 -3.62 7.40
C ALA A 67 7.34 -5.00 8.01
N SER A 68 8.19 -5.07 9.04
CA SER A 68 8.31 -6.24 9.91
C SER A 68 7.02 -6.48 10.69
N GLN A 69 6.91 -7.62 11.38
CA GLN A 69 5.77 -7.90 12.25
C GLN A 69 5.52 -6.77 13.27
N GLU A 70 6.58 -6.26 13.89
CA GLU A 70 6.53 -5.15 14.84
C GLU A 70 6.15 -3.83 14.13
N GLY A 71 6.76 -3.53 12.99
CA GLY A 71 6.46 -2.36 12.17
C GLY A 71 5.00 -2.32 11.71
N LYS A 72 4.43 -3.46 11.30
CA LYS A 72 2.99 -3.57 11.00
C LYS A 72 2.12 -3.15 12.17
N CYS A 73 2.48 -3.54 13.40
CA CYS A 73 1.74 -3.14 14.60
C CYS A 73 1.84 -1.64 14.85
N LEU A 74 3.03 -1.05 14.73
CA LEU A 74 3.25 0.39 14.91
C LEU A 74 2.47 1.22 13.90
N ILE A 75 2.51 0.86 12.61
CA ILE A 75 1.75 1.55 11.56
C ILE A 75 0.25 1.51 11.86
N HIS A 76 -0.31 0.35 12.21
CA HIS A 76 -1.74 0.20 12.47
C HIS A 76 -2.22 0.93 13.72
N THR A 77 -1.35 1.23 14.65
CA THR A 77 -1.73 1.78 15.96
C THR A 77 -1.17 3.18 16.25
N ASP A 78 -0.63 3.88 15.23
CA ASP A 78 0.01 5.19 15.40
C ASP A 78 1.08 5.14 16.51
N GLY A 79 1.93 4.12 16.45
CA GLY A 79 3.02 3.90 17.40
C GLY A 79 2.62 3.36 18.77
N ALA A 80 1.33 3.11 19.03
CA ALA A 80 0.86 2.74 20.38
C ALA A 80 1.17 1.30 20.80
N SER A 81 1.41 0.38 19.84
CA SER A 81 1.64 -1.04 20.15
C SER A 81 2.68 -1.67 19.24
N HIS A 82 3.61 -2.42 19.83
CA HIS A 82 4.61 -3.24 19.14
C HIS A 82 4.15 -4.68 18.87
N THR A 83 3.04 -5.11 19.44
CA THR A 83 2.63 -6.52 19.47
C THR A 83 1.21 -6.78 18.98
N SER A 84 0.39 -5.74 18.83
CA SER A 84 -1.00 -5.83 18.39
C SER A 84 -1.30 -4.78 17.33
N PRO A 85 -1.85 -5.16 16.17
CA PRO A 85 -2.23 -4.19 15.13
C PRO A 85 -3.63 -3.60 15.34
N TRP A 86 -4.27 -3.84 16.50
CA TRP A 86 -5.66 -3.46 16.75
C TRP A 86 -5.76 -2.26 17.68
N GLY A 87 -6.77 -1.41 17.46
CA GLY A 87 -7.13 -0.29 18.33
C GLY A 87 -6.67 1.09 17.85
N GLY A 88 -6.00 1.19 16.72
CA GLY A 88 -5.66 2.48 16.10
C GLY A 88 -6.87 3.24 15.57
N ALA A 89 -6.78 4.57 15.53
CA ALA A 89 -7.76 5.42 14.88
C ALA A 89 -7.57 5.40 13.35
N GLN A 90 -8.65 5.64 12.58
CA GLN A 90 -8.67 5.44 11.14
C GLN A 90 -7.67 6.37 10.40
N ASP A 91 -7.81 7.68 10.54
CA ASP A 91 -6.97 8.64 9.82
C ASP A 91 -5.49 8.57 10.24
N PRO A 92 -5.13 8.52 11.53
CA PRO A 92 -3.76 8.26 11.97
C PRO A 92 -3.13 7.00 11.38
N PHE A 93 -3.87 5.91 11.25
CA PHE A 93 -3.39 4.70 10.59
C PHE A 93 -3.08 4.95 9.11
N LEU A 94 -3.95 5.64 8.37
CA LEU A 94 -3.74 5.96 6.95
C LEU A 94 -2.55 6.89 6.76
N GLU A 95 -2.36 7.87 7.66
CA GLU A 95 -1.19 8.75 7.66
C GLU A 95 0.11 7.98 7.94
N CYS A 96 0.14 7.13 8.96
CA CYS A 96 1.28 6.24 9.23
C CYS A 96 1.60 5.33 8.04
N MET A 97 0.57 4.84 7.34
CA MET A 97 0.75 4.00 6.16
C MET A 97 1.42 4.77 5.02
N ALA A 98 1.02 6.02 4.76
CA ALA A 98 1.67 6.87 3.75
C ALA A 98 3.11 7.21 4.16
N GLU A 99 3.36 7.56 5.42
CA GLU A 99 4.70 7.88 5.95
C GLU A 99 5.64 6.68 5.91
N ALA A 100 5.16 5.48 6.26
CA ALA A 100 5.92 4.25 6.11
C ALA A 100 6.25 3.94 4.64
N GLY A 101 5.31 4.16 3.72
CA GLY A 101 5.56 4.05 2.29
C GLY A 101 6.63 5.02 1.79
N LYS A 102 6.57 6.28 2.27
CA LYS A 102 7.59 7.30 1.96
C LYS A 102 8.98 6.88 2.41
N SER A 103 9.12 6.37 3.63
CA SER A 103 10.42 5.93 4.15
C SER A 103 11.07 4.84 3.29
N VAL A 104 10.27 3.92 2.77
CA VAL A 104 10.71 2.87 1.84
C VAL A 104 11.17 3.48 0.51
N GLN A 105 10.37 4.37 -0.07
CA GLN A 105 10.72 5.04 -1.34
C GLN A 105 11.97 5.89 -1.21
N ASP A 106 12.09 6.67 -0.15
CA ASP A 106 13.26 7.53 0.12
C ASP A 106 14.53 6.70 0.32
N SER A 107 14.46 5.59 1.08
CA SER A 107 15.60 4.70 1.33
C SER A 107 16.15 4.07 0.05
N LEU A 108 15.32 3.91 -0.97
CA LEU A 108 15.67 3.36 -2.30
C LEU A 108 15.93 4.46 -3.33
N ASN A 109 15.95 5.74 -2.95
CA ASN A 109 16.09 6.89 -3.85
C ASN A 109 15.07 6.85 -5.02
N GLY A 110 13.86 6.35 -4.77
CA GLY A 110 12.80 6.22 -5.77
C GLY A 110 13.03 5.09 -6.80
N ASN A 111 13.99 4.19 -6.58
CA ASN A 111 14.26 3.08 -7.49
C ASN A 111 13.21 1.95 -7.34
N ILE A 112 11.94 2.30 -7.58
CA ILE A 112 10.81 1.38 -7.48
C ILE A 112 9.92 1.56 -8.72
N LEU A 113 9.50 0.45 -9.30
CA LEU A 113 8.42 0.40 -10.28
C LEU A 113 7.20 -0.26 -9.65
N TYR A 114 6.07 0.42 -9.71
CA TYR A 114 4.78 -0.06 -9.19
C TYR A 114 3.92 -0.58 -10.32
N ILE A 115 3.26 -1.72 -10.08
CA ILE A 115 2.24 -2.30 -10.96
C ILE A 115 1.02 -2.65 -10.12
N ASN A 116 -0.12 -2.06 -10.44
CA ASN A 116 -1.42 -2.44 -9.89
C ASN A 116 -2.19 -3.29 -10.90
N VAL A 117 -2.58 -4.49 -10.49
CA VAL A 117 -3.39 -5.41 -11.27
C VAL A 117 -4.83 -5.32 -10.79
N LEU A 118 -5.71 -4.72 -11.62
CA LEU A 118 -7.11 -4.46 -11.34
C LEU A 118 -7.97 -5.57 -11.98
N ASN A 119 -7.85 -6.79 -11.47
CA ASN A 119 -8.64 -7.93 -11.91
C ASN A 119 -9.22 -8.66 -10.69
N ARG A 120 -10.29 -9.41 -10.89
CA ARG A 120 -10.99 -10.13 -9.82
C ARG A 120 -11.23 -9.24 -8.59
N LEU A 121 -11.72 -8.04 -8.86
CA LEU A 121 -11.90 -6.99 -7.86
C LEU A 121 -12.97 -7.38 -6.84
N SER A 122 -12.60 -7.40 -5.58
CA SER A 122 -13.42 -7.75 -4.42
C SER A 122 -13.33 -6.67 -3.35
N VAL A 123 -14.35 -6.56 -2.52
CA VAL A 123 -14.38 -5.68 -1.34
C VAL A 123 -13.41 -6.11 -0.25
N ASP A 124 -12.97 -7.38 -0.28
CA ASP A 124 -12.09 -7.95 0.73
C ASP A 124 -10.67 -8.18 0.19
N CYS A 125 -9.73 -8.22 1.12
CA CYS A 125 -8.33 -8.44 0.83
C CYS A 125 -8.02 -9.93 0.70
N ASP A 126 -7.03 -10.28 -0.14
CA ASP A 126 -6.48 -11.63 -0.23
C ASP A 126 -5.92 -12.15 1.11
N CYS A 127 -5.72 -11.26 2.08
CA CYS A 127 -5.31 -11.63 3.45
C CYS A 127 -6.48 -12.10 4.33
N ASP A 128 -7.73 -11.97 3.88
CA ASP A 128 -8.88 -12.54 4.57
C ASP A 128 -8.93 -14.05 4.34
N SER A 129 -9.28 -14.81 5.37
CA SER A 129 -9.40 -16.27 5.28
C SER A 129 -10.62 -16.74 4.49
N SER A 130 -11.59 -15.85 4.25
CA SER A 130 -12.83 -16.11 3.53
C SER A 130 -13.30 -14.84 2.81
N PRO A 131 -12.53 -14.34 1.82
CA PRO A 131 -12.85 -13.09 1.14
C PRO A 131 -14.15 -13.25 0.34
N ALA A 132 -14.87 -12.14 0.16
CA ALA A 132 -16.01 -12.09 -0.74
C ALA A 132 -15.58 -12.41 -2.18
N GLU A 133 -16.45 -13.09 -2.92
CA GLU A 133 -16.22 -13.30 -4.35
C GLU A 133 -16.13 -11.94 -5.08
N PRO A 134 -15.31 -11.85 -6.14
CA PRO A 134 -15.26 -10.66 -6.98
C PRO A 134 -16.64 -10.34 -7.56
N ASP A 135 -17.05 -9.08 -7.47
CA ASP A 135 -18.35 -8.60 -7.91
C ASP A 135 -18.27 -7.44 -8.93
N MET A 136 -17.07 -7.18 -9.42
CA MET A 136 -16.75 -6.14 -10.38
C MET A 136 -15.96 -6.73 -11.56
N HIS A 137 -16.12 -6.16 -12.77
CA HIS A 137 -15.36 -6.58 -13.95
C HIS A 137 -13.86 -6.26 -13.81
N ASP A 138 -13.04 -6.97 -14.58
CA ASP A 138 -11.60 -6.71 -14.66
C ASP A 138 -11.36 -5.42 -15.45
N ILE A 139 -10.57 -4.50 -14.89
CA ILE A 139 -10.26 -3.21 -15.53
C ILE A 139 -8.96 -3.32 -16.36
N GLY A 140 -7.88 -3.87 -15.77
CA GLY A 140 -6.61 -3.97 -16.46
C GLY A 140 -5.40 -3.89 -15.54
N ILE A 141 -4.28 -3.41 -16.09
CA ILE A 141 -3.00 -3.32 -15.38
C ILE A 141 -2.47 -1.90 -15.54
N LEU A 142 -2.14 -1.27 -14.42
CA LEU A 142 -1.50 0.04 -14.38
C LEU A 142 -0.03 -0.10 -13.98
N ALA A 143 0.82 0.80 -14.48
CA ALA A 143 2.22 0.90 -14.07
C ALA A 143 2.64 2.36 -13.89
N SER A 144 3.42 2.65 -12.85
CA SER A 144 3.95 3.98 -12.56
C SER A 144 5.20 3.89 -11.68
N THR A 145 6.02 4.92 -11.68
CA THR A 145 7.08 5.13 -10.68
C THR A 145 6.62 5.97 -9.48
N ASP A 146 5.37 6.44 -9.50
CA ASP A 146 4.74 7.22 -8.45
C ASP A 146 3.61 6.39 -7.79
N PRO A 147 3.75 6.00 -6.50
CA PRO A 147 2.78 5.13 -5.83
C PRO A 147 1.44 5.85 -5.52
N VAL A 148 1.45 7.17 -5.36
CA VAL A 148 0.24 7.96 -5.14
C VAL A 148 -0.55 8.07 -6.45
N ALA A 149 0.15 8.36 -7.56
CA ALA A 149 -0.47 8.48 -8.88
C ALA A 149 -1.13 7.17 -9.33
N ILE A 150 -0.45 6.03 -9.15
CA ILE A 150 -1.00 4.73 -9.58
C ILE A 150 -2.20 4.30 -8.72
N ASP A 151 -2.15 4.55 -7.40
CA ASP A 151 -3.27 4.23 -6.52
C ASP A 151 -4.44 5.19 -6.76
N GLN A 152 -4.19 6.49 -7.02
CA GLN A 152 -5.23 7.45 -7.41
C GLN A 152 -5.90 7.04 -8.72
N ALA A 153 -5.12 6.69 -9.75
CA ALA A 153 -5.69 6.24 -11.02
C ALA A 153 -6.51 4.95 -10.86
N SER A 154 -6.06 4.04 -10.00
CA SER A 154 -6.82 2.81 -9.69
C SER A 154 -8.16 3.11 -9.01
N VAL A 155 -8.17 4.04 -8.05
CA VAL A 155 -9.38 4.50 -7.36
C VAL A 155 -10.34 5.17 -8.34
N ASP A 156 -9.86 6.10 -9.16
CA ASP A 156 -10.69 6.84 -10.13
C ASP A 156 -11.38 5.88 -11.12
N LEU A 157 -10.66 4.89 -11.64
CA LEU A 157 -11.22 3.87 -12.54
C LEU A 157 -12.32 3.04 -11.87
N ILE A 158 -12.23 2.78 -10.56
CA ILE A 158 -13.29 2.08 -9.81
C ILE A 158 -14.50 3.00 -9.62
N TYR A 159 -14.29 4.27 -9.33
CA TYR A 159 -15.39 5.24 -9.21
C TYR A 159 -16.13 5.46 -10.53
N GLU A 160 -15.45 5.34 -11.68
CA GLU A 160 -16.04 5.45 -13.02
C GLU A 160 -16.78 4.16 -13.47
N ALA A 161 -16.52 3.03 -12.82
CA ALA A 161 -17.09 1.74 -13.22
C ALA A 161 -18.55 1.60 -12.79
N GLU A 162 -19.41 1.12 -13.71
CA GLU A 162 -20.86 0.94 -13.45
C GLU A 162 -21.14 -0.10 -12.33
N ASP A 163 -20.26 -1.06 -12.14
CA ASP A 163 -20.34 -2.15 -11.13
C ASP A 163 -19.39 -1.93 -9.93
N GLY A 164 -18.76 -0.76 -9.80
CA GLY A 164 -17.81 -0.44 -8.74
C GLY A 164 -18.40 -0.15 -7.36
N ALA A 165 -19.72 -0.15 -7.21
CA ALA A 165 -20.42 0.38 -6.03
C ALA A 165 -19.97 -0.25 -4.69
N SER A 166 -19.70 -1.54 -4.64
CA SER A 166 -19.28 -2.25 -3.43
C SER A 166 -17.90 -1.81 -2.95
N LEU A 167 -16.94 -1.63 -3.89
CA LEU A 167 -15.61 -1.11 -3.59
C LEU A 167 -15.64 0.36 -3.18
N VAL A 168 -16.45 1.18 -3.88
CA VAL A 168 -16.66 2.59 -3.54
C VAL A 168 -17.17 2.72 -2.10
N GLU A 169 -18.24 1.98 -1.72
CA GLU A 169 -18.75 1.98 -0.36
C GLU A 169 -17.68 1.57 0.67
N ARG A 170 -16.87 0.54 0.35
CA ARG A 170 -15.78 0.12 1.21
C ARG A 170 -14.75 1.23 1.39
N MET A 171 -14.29 1.88 0.33
CA MET A 171 -13.32 2.97 0.37
C MET A 171 -13.85 4.18 1.15
N GLU A 172 -15.08 4.60 0.88
CA GLU A 172 -15.71 5.73 1.59
C GLU A 172 -15.92 5.44 3.08
N SER A 173 -16.38 4.22 3.42
CA SER A 173 -16.60 3.83 4.83
C SER A 173 -15.31 3.83 5.67
N ARG A 174 -14.15 3.88 5.03
CA ARG A 174 -12.81 3.87 5.66
C ARG A 174 -12.04 5.15 5.44
N ASN A 175 -12.64 6.20 4.87
CA ASN A 175 -11.96 7.43 4.51
C ASN A 175 -10.68 7.18 3.70
N ALA A 176 -10.73 6.20 2.78
CA ALA A 176 -9.53 5.63 2.15
C ALA A 176 -8.72 6.64 1.33
N GLU A 177 -9.37 7.65 0.74
CA GLU A 177 -8.66 8.71 -0.01
C GLU A 177 -7.68 9.51 0.86
N HIS A 178 -7.87 9.50 2.19
CA HIS A 178 -6.99 10.23 3.11
C HIS A 178 -5.53 9.78 3.00
N VAL A 179 -5.26 8.50 2.70
CA VAL A 179 -3.89 8.03 2.47
C VAL A 179 -3.23 8.69 1.25
N LEU A 180 -4.01 8.93 0.18
CA LEU A 180 -3.53 9.60 -1.04
C LEU A 180 -3.29 11.09 -0.79
N GLN A 181 -4.20 11.75 -0.06
CA GLN A 181 -4.06 13.16 0.33
C GLN A 181 -2.82 13.36 1.19
N HIS A 182 -2.67 12.59 2.25
CA HIS A 182 -1.50 12.68 3.12
C HIS A 182 -0.21 12.30 2.39
N GLY A 183 -0.26 11.28 1.52
CA GLY A 183 0.88 10.91 0.67
C GLY A 183 1.37 12.04 -0.23
N GLU A 184 0.46 12.81 -0.83
CA GLU A 184 0.82 14.00 -1.61
C GLU A 184 1.37 15.12 -0.71
N GLU A 185 0.74 15.39 0.45
CA GLU A 185 1.17 16.43 1.40
C GLU A 185 2.59 16.22 1.90
N ILE A 186 2.99 14.97 2.17
CA ILE A 186 4.34 14.65 2.66
C ILE A 186 5.36 14.44 1.53
N GLY A 187 4.93 14.49 0.25
CA GLY A 187 5.80 14.32 -0.92
C GLY A 187 6.18 12.86 -1.22
N LEU A 188 5.32 11.89 -0.90
CA LEU A 188 5.45 10.51 -1.36
C LEU A 188 5.22 10.40 -2.88
N GLY A 189 4.30 11.21 -3.42
CA GLY A 189 3.96 11.26 -4.83
C GLY A 189 2.95 12.35 -5.14
N ASN A 190 2.28 12.25 -6.28
CA ASN A 190 1.30 13.23 -6.76
C ASN A 190 -0.04 12.55 -7.07
N ARG A 191 -1.14 13.18 -6.69
CA ARG A 191 -2.49 12.71 -7.05
C ARG A 191 -2.85 13.02 -8.50
N SER A 192 -2.19 14.02 -9.11
CA SER A 192 -2.38 14.36 -10.53
C SER A 192 -1.53 13.44 -11.40
N TYR A 193 -2.14 12.88 -12.45
CA TYR A 193 -1.49 11.94 -13.36
C TYR A 193 -2.04 12.08 -14.80
N ASP A 194 -1.29 11.59 -15.77
CA ASP A 194 -1.75 11.36 -17.13
C ASP A 194 -1.88 9.85 -17.37
N LEU A 195 -3.09 9.37 -17.67
CA LEU A 195 -3.33 7.97 -18.01
C LEU A 195 -3.10 7.74 -19.50
N VAL A 196 -2.11 6.94 -19.84
CA VAL A 196 -1.75 6.60 -21.22
C VAL A 196 -2.02 5.13 -21.48
N SER A 197 -2.98 4.83 -22.38
CA SER A 197 -3.18 3.46 -22.88
C SER A 197 -2.05 3.08 -23.83
N ILE A 198 -1.56 1.83 -23.67
CA ILE A 198 -0.51 1.23 -24.53
C ILE A 198 -1.04 0.02 -25.31
N ASP A 199 -2.35 -0.25 -25.23
CA ASP A 199 -3.06 -1.36 -25.92
C ASP A 199 -3.53 -0.94 -27.32
#